data_8fab1f3f8695012f1611d97869511e6b
#
_entry.id   8fab1f3f8695012f1611d97869511e6b
#
_cell.length_a   1.000
_cell.length_b   1.000
_cell.length_c   1.000
_cell.angle_alpha   90.00
_cell.angle_beta   90.00
_cell.angle_gamma   90.00
#
_symmetry.space_group_name_H-M   'P 1'
#
loop_
_entity.id
_entity.type
_entity.pdbx_description
1 polymer ?
#
loop_
_entity_poly.entity_id
_entity_poly.type
_entity_poly.pdbx_seq_one_letter_code
_entity_poly.pdbx_strand_id
1 'polypeptide(L)'
;RLRRGVTLRDEMGRTNTRNRELVTSTRWARKTLVVNSIGSALESAHLCPYIGGPADASTLRIDLNGHAVEISLAEPEYWSGAWKRIPLPVEHLREGENDVVFRAEGDGEWRLLMENGFLPDRSAVSDDAGQTWRSDEIGENGRGDGEYVVRLWLDQHVEEGEVISAPVDLLAIAAQQSIAAVGRVTEIDLAMDADLPANTSCVVEWRQGTTPAYDPATWSAWTPQQETETDGSRFGQWRLLLSTTDPSVTPVV
;
A
#
# COMPACT_ATOMS: atom_id res chain seq x y z
N ARG A 1 -3.38 -14.67 -5.00
CA ARG A 1 -3.78 -14.40 -3.60
C ARG A 1 -4.45 -13.04 -3.53
N LEU A 2 -5.56 -12.95 -2.80
CA LEU A 2 -6.22 -11.68 -2.50
C LEU A 2 -5.33 -10.92 -1.53
N ARG A 3 -4.57 -9.96 -2.05
CA ARG A 3 -3.63 -9.13 -1.30
C ARG A 3 -3.97 -7.66 -1.50
N ARG A 4 -3.81 -6.90 -0.45
CA ARG A 4 -3.91 -5.45 -0.48
C ARG A 4 -2.66 -4.84 0.11
N GLY A 5 -1.90 -4.08 -0.70
CA GLY A 5 -0.87 -3.20 -0.18
C GLY A 5 -1.53 -1.96 0.42
N VAL A 6 -1.28 -1.71 1.70
CA VAL A 6 -1.71 -0.49 2.39
C VAL A 6 -0.49 0.32 2.74
N THR A 7 -0.47 1.59 2.33
CA THR A 7 0.56 2.55 2.74
C THR A 7 -0.01 3.49 3.79
N LEU A 8 0.50 3.39 5.00
CA LEU A 8 0.17 4.31 6.09
C LEU A 8 1.17 5.45 6.11
N ARG A 9 0.65 6.67 6.08
CA ARG A 9 1.43 7.91 6.11
C ARG A 9 0.62 9.02 6.75
N ASP A 10 1.29 9.97 7.35
CA ASP A 10 0.72 11.22 7.85
C ASP A 10 1.44 12.46 7.31
N GLU A 11 2.38 12.26 6.39
CA GLU A 11 3.08 13.28 5.64
C GLU A 11 2.42 13.52 4.25
N MET A 12 2.68 14.66 3.63
CA MET A 12 2.12 15.02 2.33
C MET A 12 2.95 14.49 1.13
N GLY A 13 4.09 13.85 1.39
CA GLY A 13 4.99 13.28 0.37
C GLY A 13 5.90 14.29 -0.30
N ARG A 14 6.14 15.43 0.31
CA ARG A 14 7.03 16.46 -0.22
C ARG A 14 8.49 16.08 0.03
N THR A 15 9.14 15.53 -0.97
CA THR A 15 10.56 15.15 -0.88
C THR A 15 11.53 16.26 -1.31
N ASN A 16 11.03 17.39 -1.75
CA ASN A 16 11.82 18.55 -2.17
C ASN A 16 12.11 19.54 -1.04
N THR A 17 11.74 19.20 0.21
CA THR A 17 12.05 20.05 1.35
C THR A 17 13.54 19.95 1.71
N ARG A 18 14.08 21.01 2.33
CA ARG A 18 15.44 21.02 2.85
C ARG A 18 15.49 20.71 4.36
N ASN A 19 14.32 20.52 4.97
CA ASN A 19 14.24 20.26 6.39
C ASN A 19 14.56 18.80 6.68
N ARG A 20 15.41 18.60 7.64
CA ARG A 20 15.89 17.25 8.01
C ARG A 20 16.10 17.19 9.50
N GLU A 21 15.88 16.02 10.06
CA GLU A 21 16.33 15.69 11.40
C GLU A 21 17.70 15.05 11.32
N LEU A 22 18.58 15.47 12.19
CA LEU A 22 19.90 14.86 12.36
C LEU A 22 19.80 13.72 13.37
N VAL A 23 20.15 12.51 12.92
CA VAL A 23 20.15 11.32 13.75
C VAL A 23 21.58 10.89 14.04
N THR A 24 21.95 10.89 15.32
CA THR A 24 23.30 10.53 15.81
C THR A 24 23.23 9.47 16.91
N SER A 25 24.35 9.14 17.53
CA SER A 25 24.40 8.24 18.68
C SER A 25 23.70 8.80 19.94
N THR A 26 23.58 10.13 20.07
CA THR A 26 22.93 10.79 21.22
C THR A 26 21.65 11.50 20.82
N ARG A 27 21.48 11.88 19.56
CA ARG A 27 20.28 12.53 19.05
C ARG A 27 19.47 11.51 18.24
N TRP A 28 18.33 11.12 18.81
CA TRP A 28 17.44 10.10 18.26
C TRP A 28 16.17 10.71 17.71
N ALA A 29 15.64 10.14 16.64
CA ALA A 29 14.37 10.50 16.06
C ALA A 29 13.34 9.39 16.29
N ARG A 30 12.11 9.75 16.67
CA ARG A 30 11.01 8.82 16.84
C ARG A 30 9.85 9.22 15.94
N LYS A 31 9.29 8.24 15.23
CA LYS A 31 8.05 8.36 14.46
C LYS A 31 7.03 7.40 15.00
N THR A 32 5.86 7.92 15.39
CA THR A 32 4.70 7.09 15.76
C THR A 32 3.81 6.89 14.52
N LEU A 33 3.56 5.65 14.16
CA LEU A 33 2.69 5.24 13.05
C LEU A 33 1.46 4.55 13.61
N VAL A 34 0.27 4.96 13.18
CA VAL A 34 -0.99 4.37 13.66
C VAL A 34 -1.49 3.34 12.65
N VAL A 35 -1.61 2.11 13.12
CA VAL A 35 -2.16 0.97 12.36
C VAL A 35 -3.59 0.73 12.83
N ASN A 36 -4.58 1.08 12.01
CA ASN A 36 -5.99 0.97 12.40
C ASN A 36 -6.46 -0.49 12.49
N SER A 37 -5.90 -1.37 11.67
CA SER A 37 -6.19 -2.80 11.70
C SER A 37 -5.02 -3.55 11.06
N ILE A 38 -4.60 -4.62 11.70
CA ILE A 38 -3.56 -5.53 11.16
C ILE A 38 -4.20 -6.60 10.26
N GLY A 39 -5.53 -6.69 10.19
CA GLY A 39 -6.22 -7.73 9.41
C GLY A 39 -5.85 -9.14 9.88
N SER A 40 -6.59 -10.14 9.44
CA SER A 40 -6.41 -11.53 9.90
C SER A 40 -5.10 -12.20 9.45
N ALA A 41 -4.40 -11.63 8.48
CA ALA A 41 -3.11 -12.15 8.03
C ALA A 41 -2.25 -11.07 7.38
N LEU A 42 -1.45 -10.40 8.21
CA LEU A 42 -0.37 -9.56 7.73
C LEU A 42 0.79 -10.45 7.24
N GLU A 43 1.08 -10.41 5.95
CA GLU A 43 2.11 -11.25 5.34
C GLU A 43 3.49 -10.62 5.44
N SER A 44 3.58 -9.32 5.19
CA SER A 44 4.82 -8.57 5.31
C SER A 44 4.56 -7.11 5.65
N ALA A 45 5.55 -6.51 6.27
CA ALA A 45 5.57 -5.08 6.56
C ALA A 45 6.92 -4.48 6.18
N HIS A 46 6.90 -3.25 5.71
CA HIS A 46 8.11 -2.51 5.36
C HIS A 46 8.02 -1.08 5.85
N LEU A 47 9.07 -0.66 6.54
CA LEU A 47 9.28 0.74 6.83
C LEU A 47 9.90 1.41 5.61
N CYS A 48 9.33 2.55 5.22
CA CYS A 48 9.79 3.32 4.07
C CYS A 48 10.15 4.75 4.50
N PRO A 49 11.31 4.98 5.12
CA PRO A 49 11.80 6.32 5.42
C PRO A 49 12.42 6.97 4.18
N TYR A 50 12.30 8.30 4.08
CA TYR A 50 13.15 9.08 3.20
C TYR A 50 14.36 9.55 3.98
N ILE A 51 15.50 8.92 3.77
CA ILE A 51 16.68 9.11 4.60
C ILE A 51 17.96 9.26 3.77
N GLY A 52 18.87 10.11 4.22
CA GLY A 52 20.22 10.27 3.72
C GLY A 52 21.23 9.71 4.69
N GLY A 53 22.30 9.14 4.19
CA GLY A 53 23.37 8.55 5.00
C GLY A 53 24.65 9.36 4.98
N PRO A 54 25.54 9.12 5.95
CA PRO A 54 26.88 9.67 5.94
C PRO A 54 27.74 9.04 4.85
N ALA A 55 28.85 9.73 4.55
CA ALA A 55 29.86 9.22 3.61
C ALA A 55 30.72 8.08 4.21
N ASP A 56 30.59 7.83 5.50
CA ASP A 56 31.30 6.81 6.22
C ASP A 56 30.41 5.59 6.57
N ALA A 57 31.03 4.53 7.05
CA ALA A 57 30.37 3.27 7.34
C ALA A 57 29.57 3.26 8.67
N SER A 58 29.00 4.38 9.09
CA SER A 58 28.20 4.40 10.29
C SER A 58 26.90 3.60 10.13
N THR A 59 26.53 2.87 11.16
CA THR A 59 25.35 2.02 11.15
C THR A 59 24.14 2.79 11.64
N LEU A 60 23.06 2.78 10.86
CA LEU A 60 21.75 3.18 11.33
C LEU A 60 21.10 2.01 12.08
N ARG A 61 20.58 2.29 13.26
CA ARG A 61 19.72 1.37 14.02
C ARG A 61 18.29 1.86 14.01
N ILE A 62 17.39 0.91 13.87
CA ILE A 62 15.95 1.15 13.98
C ILE A 62 15.39 0.20 15.03
N ASP A 63 14.61 0.76 15.95
CA ASP A 63 13.85 -0.02 16.91
C ASP A 63 12.35 0.16 16.62
N LEU A 64 11.61 -0.94 16.54
CA LEU A 64 10.15 -0.96 16.41
C LEU A 64 9.54 -1.41 17.72
N ASN A 65 8.78 -0.54 18.39
CA ASN A 65 8.15 -0.84 19.68
C ASN A 65 9.15 -1.36 20.76
N GLY A 66 10.41 -0.88 20.71
CA GLY A 66 11.47 -1.32 21.60
C GLY A 66 12.22 -2.58 21.16
N HIS A 67 11.90 -3.14 20.01
CA HIS A 67 12.58 -4.29 19.42
C HIS A 67 13.51 -3.83 18.30
N ALA A 68 14.79 -4.22 18.37
CA ALA A 68 15.75 -3.87 17.34
C ALA A 68 15.39 -4.55 16.00
N VAL A 69 15.38 -3.76 14.93
CA VAL A 69 15.18 -4.22 13.57
C VAL A 69 16.55 -4.40 12.92
N GLU A 70 16.82 -5.60 12.41
CA GLU A 70 18.03 -5.84 11.66
C GLU A 70 17.97 -5.14 10.30
N ILE A 71 18.93 -4.25 10.03
CA ILE A 71 18.99 -3.48 8.80
C ILE A 71 20.22 -3.88 8.01
N SER A 72 20.00 -4.34 6.79
CA SER A 72 21.05 -4.42 5.77
C SER A 72 20.89 -3.27 4.80
N LEU A 73 21.51 -2.14 5.08
CA LEU A 73 21.66 -1.07 4.08
C LEU A 73 22.91 -1.43 3.29
N ALA A 74 22.72 -2.00 2.10
CA ALA A 74 23.83 -2.25 1.20
C ALA A 74 24.46 -0.90 0.80
N GLU A 75 25.72 -0.76 1.15
CA GLU A 75 26.66 0.31 0.83
C GLU A 75 26.26 1.74 1.24
N PRO A 76 27.12 2.44 1.98
CA PRO A 76 26.98 3.85 2.25
C PRO A 76 27.29 4.66 0.98
N GLU A 77 26.37 4.70 0.02
CA GLU A 77 26.46 5.75 -0.97
C GLU A 77 26.15 7.07 -0.27
N TYR A 78 27.05 8.03 -0.42
CA TYR A 78 26.80 9.41 -0.05
C TYR A 78 25.64 9.92 -0.93
N TRP A 79 24.46 10.07 -0.35
CA TRP A 79 23.29 10.56 -1.08
C TRP A 79 22.55 11.61 -0.27
N SER A 80 22.01 12.54 -1.03
CA SER A 80 21.25 13.68 -0.49
C SER A 80 19.92 13.28 0.17
N GLY A 81 19.55 12.01 0.06
CA GLY A 81 18.35 11.39 0.57
C GLY A 81 17.64 10.55 -0.50
N ALA A 82 17.11 9.40 -0.08
CA ALA A 82 16.32 8.50 -0.92
C ALA A 82 15.30 7.73 -0.07
N TRP A 83 14.26 7.23 -0.73
CA TRP A 83 13.38 6.24 -0.13
C TRP A 83 14.13 4.94 0.09
N LYS A 84 14.07 4.42 1.30
CA LYS A 84 14.54 3.08 1.63
C LYS A 84 13.34 2.20 1.96
N ARG A 85 13.43 0.92 1.62
CA ARG A 85 12.43 -0.08 1.97
C ARG A 85 13.09 -1.09 2.90
N ILE A 86 12.69 -1.08 4.16
CA ILE A 86 13.29 -1.86 5.24
C ILE A 86 12.25 -2.86 5.71
N PRO A 87 12.49 -4.17 5.59
CA PRO A 87 11.55 -5.17 6.08
C PRO A 87 11.43 -5.06 7.60
N LEU A 88 10.21 -5.16 8.11
CA LEU A 88 9.91 -5.17 9.54
C LEU A 88 9.42 -6.55 9.98
N PRO A 89 9.83 -7.02 11.16
CA PRO A 89 9.23 -8.20 11.78
C PRO A 89 7.76 -7.92 12.11
N VAL A 90 6.86 -8.66 11.49
CA VAL A 90 5.41 -8.42 11.62
C VAL A 90 4.90 -8.70 13.04
N GLU A 91 5.57 -9.59 13.76
CA GLU A 91 5.28 -9.94 15.15
C GLU A 91 5.50 -8.80 16.15
N HIS A 92 6.22 -7.76 15.75
CA HIS A 92 6.47 -6.58 16.58
C HIS A 92 5.50 -5.42 16.26
N LEU A 93 4.71 -5.55 15.19
CA LEU A 93 3.64 -4.60 14.89
C LEU A 93 2.39 -4.90 15.72
N ARG A 94 1.67 -3.85 16.06
CA ARG A 94 0.40 -3.94 16.80
C ARG A 94 -0.65 -2.99 16.21
N GLU A 95 -1.89 -3.27 16.47
CA GLU A 95 -2.96 -2.29 16.22
C GLU A 95 -2.78 -1.09 17.15
N GLY A 96 -3.13 0.09 16.64
CA GLY A 96 -2.88 1.34 17.32
C GLY A 96 -1.51 1.92 17.01
N GLU A 97 -0.89 2.54 18.01
CA GLU A 97 0.36 3.25 17.86
C GLU A 97 1.57 2.32 17.85
N ASN A 98 2.45 2.54 16.87
CA ASN A 98 3.73 1.85 16.70
C ASN A 98 4.84 2.88 16.66
N ASP A 99 5.73 2.81 17.62
CA ASP A 99 6.89 3.70 17.72
C ASP A 99 8.07 3.11 16.94
N VAL A 100 8.60 3.92 16.03
CA VAL A 100 9.82 3.63 15.27
C VAL A 100 10.88 4.62 15.69
N VAL A 101 11.96 4.13 16.30
CA VAL A 101 13.08 4.96 16.76
C VAL A 101 14.27 4.76 15.86
N PHE A 102 14.83 5.87 15.36
CA PHE A 102 16.03 5.92 14.56
C PHE A 102 17.19 6.44 15.40
N ARG A 103 18.33 5.76 15.36
CA ARG A 103 19.58 6.15 16.02
C ARG A 103 20.80 5.72 15.22
N ALA A 104 21.88 6.46 15.28
CA ALA A 104 23.14 6.04 14.68
C ALA A 104 24.03 5.33 15.70
N GLU A 105 24.89 4.43 15.22
CA GLU A 105 26.00 3.88 15.99
C GLU A 105 27.31 4.58 15.58
N GLY A 106 28.18 4.80 16.55
CA GLY A 106 29.44 5.51 16.33
C GLY A 106 29.23 7.02 16.11
N ASP A 107 30.15 7.64 15.37
CA ASP A 107 30.19 9.09 15.13
C ASP A 107 29.44 9.52 13.85
N GLY A 108 28.70 8.60 13.23
CA GLY A 108 28.00 8.89 12.00
C GLY A 108 26.72 9.72 12.18
N GLU A 109 26.41 10.49 11.16
CA GLU A 109 25.24 11.35 11.10
C GLU A 109 24.30 10.90 9.98
N TRP A 110 23.07 10.53 10.33
CA TRP A 110 22.02 10.24 9.37
C TRP A 110 21.04 11.41 9.30
N ARG A 111 20.40 11.59 8.17
CA ARG A 111 19.45 12.70 7.93
C ARG A 111 18.09 12.15 7.51
N LEU A 112 17.13 12.25 8.40
CA LEU A 112 15.75 11.88 8.14
C LEU A 112 15.01 13.10 7.60
N LEU A 113 14.38 12.97 6.42
CA LEU A 113 13.63 14.07 5.83
C LEU A 113 12.43 14.43 6.69
N MET A 114 12.15 15.74 6.78
CA MET A 114 11.04 16.28 7.55
C MET A 114 10.21 17.22 6.69
N GLU A 115 8.90 17.13 6.79
CA GLU A 115 7.95 18.12 6.28
C GLU A 115 7.47 19.02 7.41
N ASN A 116 7.49 20.33 7.17
CA ASN A 116 6.85 21.27 8.08
C ASN A 116 5.35 21.32 7.80
N GLY A 117 4.54 21.40 8.84
CA GLY A 117 3.09 21.53 8.73
C GLY A 117 2.38 21.23 10.03
N PHE A 118 1.13 21.64 10.11
CA PHE A 118 0.23 21.34 11.23
C PHE A 118 -0.32 19.91 11.08
N LEU A 119 0.54 18.95 11.22
CA LEU A 119 0.22 17.53 11.15
C LEU A 119 0.20 16.94 12.58
N PRO A 120 -0.36 15.76 12.78
CA PRO A 120 -0.61 15.26 14.13
C PRO A 120 0.70 14.86 14.83
N ASP A 121 1.40 15.71 15.52
CA ASP A 121 2.53 15.53 16.46
C ASP A 121 3.00 14.07 16.72
N ARG A 122 3.27 13.34 15.63
CA ARG A 122 3.70 11.94 15.66
C ARG A 122 5.20 11.76 15.45
N SER A 123 5.90 12.85 15.32
CA SER A 123 7.35 12.90 15.23
C SER A 123 7.94 13.57 16.44
N ALA A 124 8.99 13.00 16.98
CA ALA A 124 9.65 13.54 18.15
C ALA A 124 11.17 13.34 18.05
N VAL A 125 11.93 14.20 18.72
CA VAL A 125 13.37 14.12 18.84
C VAL A 125 13.78 14.01 20.31
N SER A 126 14.86 13.28 20.54
CA SER A 126 15.57 13.21 21.83
C SER A 126 17.00 13.65 21.63
N ASP A 127 17.52 14.50 22.49
CA ASP A 127 18.93 14.90 22.51
C ASP A 127 19.73 14.18 23.60
N ASP A 128 19.10 13.29 24.35
CA ASP A 128 19.66 12.59 25.50
C ASP A 128 19.58 11.05 25.37
N ALA A 129 19.74 10.56 24.14
CA ALA A 129 19.71 9.14 23.80
C ALA A 129 18.40 8.43 24.24
N GLY A 130 17.27 9.09 24.01
CA GLY A 130 15.93 8.52 24.21
C GLY A 130 15.39 8.63 25.62
N GLN A 131 16.03 9.37 26.53
CA GLN A 131 15.53 9.56 27.90
C GLN A 131 14.36 10.52 27.94
N THR A 132 14.43 11.62 27.16
CA THR A 132 13.33 12.58 27.04
C THR A 132 13.01 12.84 25.56
N TRP A 133 11.76 13.17 25.27
CA TRP A 133 11.28 13.38 23.92
C TRP A 133 10.50 14.70 23.83
N ARG A 134 10.67 15.41 22.70
CA ARG A 134 9.86 16.58 22.37
C ARG A 134 9.36 16.49 20.93
N SER A 135 8.13 16.90 20.67
CA SER A 135 7.53 16.98 19.34
C SER A 135 7.69 18.37 18.69
N ASP A 136 7.79 19.40 19.52
CA ASP A 136 8.09 20.75 19.09
C ASP A 136 9.59 20.95 18.88
N GLU A 137 9.96 21.94 18.07
CA GLU A 137 11.36 22.31 17.82
C GLU A 137 12.22 21.15 17.32
N ILE A 138 11.66 20.33 16.44
CA ILE A 138 12.37 19.23 15.75
C ILE A 138 13.14 19.74 14.53
N GLY A 139 13.94 18.87 13.93
CA GLY A 139 14.79 19.18 12.78
C GLY A 139 16.18 19.68 13.17
N GLU A 140 17.10 19.66 12.18
CA GLU A 140 18.52 20.02 12.36
C GLU A 140 18.74 21.37 13.03
N ASN A 141 17.85 22.34 12.79
CA ASN A 141 17.93 23.68 13.36
C ASN A 141 17.11 23.84 14.66
N GLY A 142 16.42 22.80 15.13
CA GLY A 142 15.59 22.85 16.35
C GLY A 142 14.47 23.90 16.28
N ARG A 143 13.94 24.19 15.08
CA ARG A 143 12.89 25.19 14.83
C ARG A 143 11.75 24.67 13.97
N GLY A 144 11.79 23.39 13.63
CA GLY A 144 10.76 22.77 12.82
C GLY A 144 9.62 22.29 13.70
N ASP A 145 8.42 22.39 13.15
CA ASP A 145 7.23 21.73 13.61
C ASP A 145 6.66 20.97 12.41
N GLY A 146 6.47 19.66 12.56
CA GLY A 146 6.03 18.84 11.44
C GLY A 146 6.30 17.35 11.62
N GLU A 147 6.37 16.65 10.50
CA GLU A 147 6.43 15.19 10.50
C GLU A 147 7.64 14.66 9.75
N TYR A 148 8.27 13.62 10.28
CA TYR A 148 9.26 12.86 9.54
C TYR A 148 8.61 12.14 8.36
N VAL A 149 9.27 12.14 7.21
CA VAL A 149 8.81 11.48 5.99
C VAL A 149 9.12 9.99 6.09
N VAL A 150 8.26 9.30 6.81
CA VAL A 150 8.34 7.87 7.09
C VAL A 150 6.99 7.24 6.84
N ARG A 151 6.96 6.18 6.05
CA ARG A 151 5.75 5.42 5.73
C ARG A 151 5.87 3.99 6.22
N LEU A 152 4.74 3.39 6.51
CA LEU A 152 4.63 1.97 6.76
C LEU A 152 3.83 1.34 5.63
N TRP A 153 4.42 0.39 4.94
CA TRP A 153 3.73 -0.43 3.96
C TRP A 153 3.41 -1.79 4.57
N LEU A 154 2.15 -2.14 4.52
CA LEU A 154 1.61 -3.42 4.99
C LEU A 154 1.11 -4.20 3.78
N ASP A 155 1.51 -5.45 3.65
CA ASP A 155 0.98 -6.41 2.68
C ASP A 155 0.06 -7.36 3.43
N GLN A 156 -1.25 -7.13 3.27
CA GLN A 156 -2.28 -7.82 4.03
C GLN A 156 -3.11 -8.71 3.10
N HIS A 157 -3.54 -9.87 3.61
CA HIS A 157 -4.62 -10.58 3.00
C HIS A 157 -5.93 -9.84 3.22
N VAL A 158 -6.81 -9.93 2.24
CA VAL A 158 -8.16 -9.40 2.32
C VAL A 158 -9.15 -10.52 2.06
N GLU A 159 -10.26 -10.49 2.77
CA GLU A 159 -11.31 -11.50 2.66
C GLU A 159 -12.08 -11.40 1.35
N GLU A 160 -12.09 -10.21 0.74
CA GLU A 160 -12.84 -9.93 -0.49
C GLU A 160 -11.97 -9.15 -1.48
N GLY A 161 -12.22 -9.38 -2.76
CA GLY A 161 -11.61 -8.65 -3.85
C GLY A 161 -12.51 -8.59 -5.06
N GLU A 162 -12.34 -7.56 -5.88
CA GLU A 162 -13.09 -7.35 -7.09
C GLU A 162 -12.13 -7.16 -8.27
N VAL A 163 -12.43 -7.84 -9.39
CA VAL A 163 -11.76 -7.62 -10.67
C VAL A 163 -12.82 -7.21 -11.67
N ILE A 164 -12.68 -6.04 -12.28
CA ILE A 164 -13.61 -5.52 -13.29
C ILE A 164 -12.88 -5.43 -14.62
N SER A 165 -13.48 -6.01 -15.68
CA SER A 165 -12.96 -5.89 -17.04
C SER A 165 -13.09 -4.45 -17.56
N ALA A 166 -12.31 -4.09 -18.57
CA ALA A 166 -12.68 -2.97 -19.42
C ALA A 166 -14.01 -3.28 -20.16
N PRO A 167 -14.81 -2.27 -20.56
CA PRO A 167 -15.91 -2.49 -21.49
C PRO A 167 -15.43 -3.13 -22.79
N VAL A 168 -16.11 -4.16 -23.25
CA VAL A 168 -15.81 -4.88 -24.49
C VAL A 168 -16.88 -4.64 -25.53
N ASP A 169 -16.49 -4.45 -26.79
CA ASP A 169 -17.40 -4.37 -27.93
C ASP A 169 -17.78 -5.78 -28.38
N LEU A 170 -19.00 -6.19 -28.10
CA LEU A 170 -19.51 -7.53 -28.39
C LEU A 170 -19.54 -7.85 -29.89
N LEU A 171 -19.82 -6.86 -30.73
CA LEU A 171 -19.79 -7.04 -32.17
C LEU A 171 -18.35 -7.24 -32.68
N ALA A 172 -17.38 -6.57 -32.08
CA ALA A 172 -15.97 -6.76 -32.42
C ALA A 172 -15.49 -8.18 -32.04
N ILE A 173 -15.91 -8.68 -30.87
CA ILE A 173 -15.61 -10.06 -30.43
C ILE A 173 -16.25 -11.08 -31.39
N ALA A 174 -17.54 -10.93 -31.73
CA ALA A 174 -18.23 -11.80 -32.66
C ALA A 174 -17.54 -11.84 -34.03
N ALA A 175 -17.09 -10.70 -34.53
CA ALA A 175 -16.34 -10.62 -35.78
C ALA A 175 -14.98 -11.34 -35.71
N GLN A 176 -14.26 -11.25 -34.59
CA GLN A 176 -13.00 -11.98 -34.41
C GLN A 176 -13.18 -13.50 -34.35
N GLN A 177 -14.32 -13.96 -33.86
CA GLN A 177 -14.67 -15.39 -33.85
C GLN A 177 -15.28 -15.90 -35.16
N SER A 178 -15.27 -15.07 -36.21
CA SER A 178 -15.87 -15.39 -37.51
C SER A 178 -17.38 -15.71 -37.46
N ILE A 179 -18.04 -15.21 -36.40
CA ILE A 179 -19.49 -15.28 -36.28
C ILE A 179 -20.09 -14.19 -37.16
N ALA A 180 -20.95 -14.56 -38.11
CA ALA A 180 -21.64 -13.59 -38.95
C ALA A 180 -22.54 -12.69 -38.11
N ALA A 181 -22.03 -11.49 -37.76
CA ALA A 181 -22.73 -10.55 -36.93
C ALA A 181 -23.90 -9.92 -37.68
N VAL A 182 -25.10 -10.30 -37.33
CA VAL A 182 -26.36 -9.78 -37.89
C VAL A 182 -26.82 -8.58 -37.06
N GLY A 183 -25.91 -7.65 -36.82
CA GLY A 183 -26.28 -6.34 -36.20
C GLY A 183 -26.42 -6.32 -34.68
N ARG A 184 -26.58 -7.44 -34.01
CA ARG A 184 -26.62 -7.51 -32.54
C ARG A 184 -26.15 -8.88 -32.03
N VAL A 185 -25.59 -8.90 -30.85
CA VAL A 185 -25.32 -10.11 -30.07
C VAL A 185 -26.52 -10.39 -29.18
N THR A 186 -27.04 -11.60 -29.21
CA THR A 186 -28.21 -12.01 -28.40
C THR A 186 -27.87 -12.96 -27.28
N GLU A 187 -26.68 -13.58 -27.36
CA GLU A 187 -26.21 -14.54 -26.38
C GLU A 187 -24.70 -14.43 -26.20
N ILE A 188 -24.23 -14.58 -24.99
CA ILE A 188 -22.81 -14.57 -24.60
C ILE A 188 -22.57 -15.75 -23.68
N ASP A 189 -21.55 -16.53 -23.97
CA ASP A 189 -21.03 -17.54 -23.06
C ASP A 189 -19.75 -17.01 -22.40
N LEU A 190 -19.78 -16.86 -21.06
CA LEU A 190 -18.63 -16.49 -20.26
C LEU A 190 -18.09 -17.76 -19.59
N ALA A 191 -17.07 -18.35 -20.21
CA ALA A 191 -16.35 -19.45 -19.59
C ALA A 191 -15.31 -18.92 -18.59
N MET A 192 -15.28 -19.49 -17.41
CA MET A 192 -14.29 -19.18 -16.37
C MET A 192 -13.56 -20.47 -16.00
N ASP A 193 -12.22 -20.40 -16.05
CA ASP A 193 -11.37 -21.46 -15.51
C ASP A 193 -10.90 -21.01 -14.12
N ALA A 194 -11.33 -21.70 -13.08
CA ALA A 194 -11.05 -21.30 -11.70
C ALA A 194 -10.74 -22.51 -10.82
N ASP A 195 -9.70 -22.35 -10.01
CA ASP A 195 -9.44 -23.23 -8.87
C ASP A 195 -10.00 -22.57 -7.60
N LEU A 196 -11.02 -23.16 -7.03
CA LEU A 196 -11.72 -22.66 -5.84
C LEU A 196 -11.48 -23.61 -4.66
N PRO A 197 -10.38 -23.43 -3.92
CA PRO A 197 -10.15 -24.19 -2.69
C PRO A 197 -11.29 -24.05 -1.69
N ALA A 198 -11.37 -24.98 -0.73
CA ALA A 198 -12.33 -24.87 0.35
C ALA A 198 -12.24 -23.49 1.04
N ASN A 199 -13.37 -22.95 1.46
CA ASN A 199 -13.49 -21.62 2.06
C ASN A 199 -13.26 -20.43 1.10
N THR A 200 -13.20 -20.67 -0.21
CA THR A 200 -13.13 -19.61 -1.20
C THR A 200 -14.36 -19.59 -2.10
N SER A 201 -14.67 -18.45 -2.67
CA SER A 201 -15.70 -18.31 -3.70
C SER A 201 -15.30 -17.33 -4.78
N CYS A 202 -15.90 -17.51 -5.95
CA CYS A 202 -15.86 -16.56 -7.05
C CYS A 202 -17.27 -16.43 -7.63
N VAL A 203 -17.77 -15.20 -7.66
CA VAL A 203 -19.04 -14.87 -8.31
C VAL A 203 -18.75 -14.04 -9.54
N VAL A 204 -19.28 -14.49 -10.69
CA VAL A 204 -19.20 -13.74 -11.94
C VAL A 204 -20.46 -12.92 -12.09
N GLU A 205 -20.32 -11.64 -12.33
CA GLU A 205 -21.42 -10.76 -12.66
C GLU A 205 -21.16 -10.08 -14.01
N TRP A 206 -22.23 -9.77 -14.67
CA TRP A 206 -22.26 -9.17 -15.99
C TRP A 206 -23.11 -7.92 -16.00
N ARG A 207 -22.76 -6.95 -16.83
CA ARG A 207 -23.61 -5.82 -17.20
C ARG A 207 -23.39 -5.46 -18.66
N GLN A 208 -24.36 -4.77 -19.23
CA GLN A 208 -24.35 -4.39 -20.65
C GLN A 208 -24.79 -2.93 -20.84
N GLY A 209 -24.37 -2.35 -21.95
CA GLY A 209 -24.64 -0.96 -22.23
C GLY A 209 -24.55 -0.60 -23.71
N THR A 210 -25.04 0.59 -24.04
CA THR A 210 -25.06 1.09 -25.43
C THR A 210 -23.87 2.01 -25.75
N THR A 211 -23.11 2.43 -24.75
CA THR A 211 -21.97 3.35 -24.89
C THR A 211 -20.63 2.63 -24.62
N PRO A 212 -19.52 3.04 -25.28
CA PRO A 212 -18.21 2.37 -25.12
C PRO A 212 -17.56 2.61 -23.75
N ALA A 213 -18.03 3.58 -23.00
CA ALA A 213 -17.64 3.84 -21.64
C ALA A 213 -18.84 3.64 -20.70
N TYR A 214 -18.57 3.24 -19.45
CA TYR A 214 -19.62 3.11 -18.46
C TYR A 214 -20.31 4.45 -18.21
N ASP A 215 -21.63 4.44 -18.33
CA ASP A 215 -22.52 5.55 -17.99
C ASP A 215 -23.78 4.95 -17.33
N PRO A 216 -24.10 5.32 -16.08
CA PRO A 216 -25.25 4.75 -15.36
C PRO A 216 -26.60 4.96 -16.05
N ALA A 217 -26.70 5.92 -16.98
CA ALA A 217 -27.92 6.14 -17.75
C ALA A 217 -28.07 5.17 -18.93
N THR A 218 -27.01 4.56 -19.39
CA THR A 218 -26.97 3.74 -20.62
C THR A 218 -26.48 2.32 -20.40
N TRP A 219 -26.13 1.98 -19.14
CA TRP A 219 -25.67 0.66 -18.75
C TRP A 219 -26.60 0.04 -17.72
N SER A 220 -26.79 -1.27 -17.81
CA SER A 220 -27.53 -2.03 -16.81
C SER A 220 -26.83 -2.08 -15.46
N ALA A 221 -27.56 -2.45 -14.42
CA ALA A 221 -26.97 -2.89 -13.16
C ALA A 221 -26.18 -4.20 -13.39
N TRP A 222 -25.31 -4.55 -12.42
CA TRP A 222 -24.66 -5.85 -12.38
C TRP A 222 -25.70 -6.94 -12.10
N THR A 223 -25.63 -8.02 -12.87
CA THR A 223 -26.47 -9.21 -12.69
C THR A 223 -25.58 -10.45 -12.57
N PRO A 224 -25.88 -11.39 -11.68
CA PRO A 224 -25.19 -12.66 -11.64
C PRO A 224 -25.25 -13.36 -13.00
N GLN A 225 -24.16 -14.02 -13.37
CA GLN A 225 -24.14 -14.83 -14.60
C GLN A 225 -24.99 -16.08 -14.41
N GLN A 226 -26.27 -15.99 -14.60
CA GLN A 226 -27.18 -17.14 -14.72
C GLN A 226 -27.91 -17.17 -16.04
N GLU A 227 -27.93 -16.05 -16.75
CA GLU A 227 -28.59 -15.93 -18.06
C GLU A 227 -27.71 -15.11 -18.99
N THR A 228 -27.40 -15.71 -20.10
CA THR A 228 -26.53 -15.15 -21.15
C THR A 228 -27.29 -14.32 -22.18
N GLU A 229 -28.58 -14.09 -21.98
CA GLU A 229 -29.36 -13.27 -22.89
C GLU A 229 -28.91 -11.80 -22.79
N THR A 230 -28.61 -11.21 -23.93
CA THR A 230 -28.39 -9.78 -24.04
C THR A 230 -29.66 -9.07 -24.52
N ASP A 231 -29.88 -7.86 -24.05
CA ASP A 231 -30.95 -6.99 -24.53
C ASP A 231 -30.65 -6.40 -25.93
N GLY A 232 -29.57 -6.84 -26.57
CA GLY A 232 -29.06 -6.31 -27.81
C GLY A 232 -28.12 -5.12 -27.66
N SER A 233 -27.68 -4.83 -26.45
CA SER A 233 -26.63 -3.84 -26.18
C SER A 233 -25.33 -4.21 -26.89
N ARG A 234 -24.60 -3.20 -27.34
CA ARG A 234 -23.35 -3.37 -28.08
C ARG A 234 -22.14 -3.66 -27.18
N PHE A 235 -22.15 -3.13 -25.97
CA PHE A 235 -21.02 -3.24 -25.07
C PHE A 235 -21.40 -4.07 -23.87
N GLY A 236 -20.40 -4.82 -23.38
CA GLY A 236 -20.52 -5.61 -22.17
C GLY A 236 -19.34 -5.41 -21.24
N GLN A 237 -19.52 -5.73 -19.98
CA GLN A 237 -18.49 -5.72 -18.97
C GLN A 237 -18.78 -6.81 -17.95
N TRP A 238 -17.76 -7.51 -17.53
CA TRP A 238 -17.87 -8.49 -16.45
C TRP A 238 -17.07 -8.05 -15.22
N ARG A 239 -17.47 -8.60 -14.07
CA ARG A 239 -16.66 -8.53 -12.87
C ARG A 239 -16.64 -9.87 -12.17
N LEU A 240 -15.54 -10.10 -11.45
CA LEU A 240 -15.36 -11.22 -10.54
C LEU A 240 -15.39 -10.67 -9.12
N LEU A 241 -16.26 -11.24 -8.30
CA LEU A 241 -16.26 -11.02 -6.85
C LEU A 241 -15.62 -12.23 -6.22
N LEU A 242 -14.45 -12.05 -5.64
CA LEU A 242 -13.63 -13.09 -5.04
C LEU A 242 -13.75 -12.99 -3.53
N SER A 243 -13.92 -14.10 -2.85
CA SER A 243 -13.90 -14.10 -1.39
C SER A 243 -13.17 -15.31 -0.81
N THR A 244 -12.67 -15.16 0.40
CA THR A 244 -12.12 -16.23 1.22
C THR A 244 -12.46 -15.99 2.69
N THR A 245 -12.79 -17.06 3.41
CA THR A 245 -12.91 -17.04 4.87
C THR A 245 -11.68 -17.61 5.57
N ASP A 246 -10.67 -18.01 4.78
CA ASP A 246 -9.38 -18.51 5.26
C ASP A 246 -8.25 -17.70 4.62
N PRO A 247 -7.49 -16.90 5.39
CA PRO A 247 -6.43 -16.06 4.86
C PRO A 247 -5.25 -16.84 4.24
N SER A 248 -5.15 -18.14 4.51
CA SER A 248 -4.10 -18.99 3.94
C SER A 248 -4.41 -19.48 2.52
N VAL A 249 -5.66 -19.37 2.08
CA VAL A 249 -6.12 -19.81 0.77
C VAL A 249 -6.76 -18.66 -0.02
N THR A 250 -6.71 -18.75 -1.33
CA THR A 250 -7.26 -17.72 -2.23
C THR A 250 -7.82 -18.39 -3.49
N PRO A 251 -8.94 -17.91 -4.03
CA PRO A 251 -9.40 -18.36 -5.34
C PRO A 251 -8.38 -17.96 -6.40
N VAL A 252 -8.18 -18.83 -7.39
CA VAL A 252 -7.35 -18.57 -8.57
C VAL A 252 -8.25 -18.60 -9.79
N VAL A 253 -8.22 -17.54 -10.60
CA VAL A 253 -9.06 -17.36 -11.80
C VAL A 253 -8.18 -16.97 -12.97
#